data_d0174c459ce88a4ed3035cc92527d838
#
_entry.id   d0174c459ce88a4ed3035cc92527d838
#
_cell.length_a   1.000
_cell.length_b   1.000
_cell.length_c   1.000
_cell.angle_alpha   90.00
_cell.angle_beta   90.00
_cell.angle_gamma   90.00
#
_symmetry.space_group_name_H-M   'P 1'
#
loop_
_entity.id
_entity.type
_entity.pdbx_description
1 polymer ?
#
loop_
_entity_poly.entity_id
_entity_poly.type
_entity_poly.pdbx_seq_one_letter_code
_entity_poly.pdbx_strand_id
1 'polypeptide(L)'
;MKLIAANRKLFENIKIKYCIIAIFSSAFLAFGLYQVHSFSGVTEGGVLGMTLLLQHWFNISPAISGFVMNSICYLSGWKLLGREFMVYSLISTLGFSGSYRFFEQFEPLWPQLYEMPLLAAIVGAVFVGIGAGLCVRIGGAPSGDDALAMSISKLIHKEIQWVYLFTDLVVLGLSVSYIPLQRLGYSLLTVVLSGQIVGVLQRKKC
;
A
#
# COMPACT_ATOMS: atom_id res chain seq x y z
N MET A 1 16.28 -7.47 -33.95
CA MET A 1 14.91 -7.19 -34.39
C MET A 1 13.82 -7.80 -33.50
N LYS A 2 13.89 -9.05 -33.06
CA LYS A 2 12.85 -9.68 -32.17
C LYS A 2 12.68 -9.01 -30.81
N LEU A 3 13.76 -8.50 -30.18
CA LEU A 3 13.69 -7.78 -28.89
C LEU A 3 13.00 -6.41 -29.01
N ILE A 4 13.20 -5.68 -30.11
CA ILE A 4 12.58 -4.37 -30.36
C ILE A 4 11.08 -4.52 -30.65
N ALA A 5 10.69 -5.58 -31.37
CA ALA A 5 9.28 -5.89 -31.63
C ALA A 5 8.53 -6.37 -30.36
N ALA A 6 9.22 -7.12 -29.49
CA ALA A 6 8.67 -7.52 -28.19
C ALA A 6 8.47 -6.32 -27.25
N ASN A 7 9.41 -5.36 -27.25
CA ASN A 7 9.29 -4.11 -26.50
C ASN A 7 8.15 -3.21 -27.01
N ARG A 8 7.93 -3.13 -28.32
CA ARG A 8 6.84 -2.33 -28.88
C ARG A 8 5.46 -2.83 -28.44
N LYS A 9 5.26 -4.17 -28.39
CA LYS A 9 4.03 -4.79 -27.84
C LYS A 9 3.86 -4.60 -26.31
N LEU A 10 4.95 -4.31 -25.59
CA LEU A 10 4.93 -4.06 -24.15
C LEU A 10 4.27 -2.72 -23.81
N PHE A 11 4.38 -1.72 -24.71
CA PHE A 11 3.94 -0.33 -24.45
C PHE A 11 2.65 0.03 -25.20
N GLU A 12 2.15 -0.81 -26.11
CA GLU A 12 0.95 -0.52 -26.92
C GLU A 12 -0.33 -0.30 -26.08
N ASN A 13 -0.43 -0.91 -24.89
CA ASN A 13 -1.60 -0.79 -24.02
C ASN A 13 -1.39 0.14 -22.81
N ILE A 14 -0.17 0.72 -22.65
CA ILE A 14 0.12 1.60 -21.52
C ILE A 14 -0.42 2.99 -21.80
N LYS A 15 -1.38 3.41 -20.98
CA LYS A 15 -1.97 4.74 -21.08
C LYS A 15 -1.17 5.73 -20.25
N ILE A 16 -0.61 6.77 -20.88
CA ILE A 16 0.15 7.84 -20.21
C ILE A 16 -0.67 8.47 -19.08
N LYS A 17 -1.98 8.63 -19.27
CA LYS A 17 -2.89 9.12 -18.23
C LYS A 17 -2.80 8.28 -16.94
N TYR A 18 -2.68 6.96 -17.06
CA TYR A 18 -2.57 6.07 -15.89
C TYR A 18 -1.20 6.17 -15.22
N CYS A 19 -0.13 6.40 -15.98
CA CYS A 19 1.20 6.67 -15.41
C CYS A 19 1.20 7.96 -14.58
N ILE A 20 0.56 9.01 -15.07
CA ILE A 20 0.40 10.28 -14.34
C ILE A 20 -0.40 10.07 -13.05
N ILE A 21 -1.54 9.35 -13.13
CA ILE A 21 -2.34 9.02 -11.95
C ILE A 21 -1.51 8.19 -10.96
N ALA A 22 -0.72 7.22 -11.43
CA ALA A 22 0.14 6.40 -10.59
C ALA A 22 1.12 7.24 -9.78
N ILE A 23 1.79 8.23 -10.41
CA ILE A 23 2.75 9.12 -9.75
C ILE A 23 2.03 10.01 -8.72
N PHE A 24 0.95 10.69 -9.12
CA PHE A 24 0.26 11.61 -8.21
C PHE A 24 -0.39 10.89 -7.02
N SER A 25 -1.03 9.74 -7.25
CA SER A 25 -1.68 9.00 -6.18
C SER A 25 -0.65 8.38 -5.21
N SER A 26 0.47 7.89 -5.71
CA SER A 26 1.55 7.39 -4.85
C SER A 26 2.28 8.51 -4.10
N ALA A 27 2.43 9.71 -4.69
CA ALA A 27 2.94 10.87 -3.98
C ALA A 27 1.99 11.34 -2.87
N PHE A 28 0.68 11.32 -3.13
CA PHE A 28 -0.35 11.63 -2.13
C PHE A 28 -0.34 10.62 -0.96
N LEU A 29 -0.20 9.34 -1.27
CA LEU A 29 -0.02 8.28 -0.28
C LEU A 29 1.25 8.50 0.55
N ALA A 30 2.39 8.76 -0.09
CA ALA A 30 3.66 9.01 0.57
C ALA A 30 3.60 10.21 1.51
N PHE A 31 2.92 11.28 1.10
CA PHE A 31 2.70 12.46 1.94
C PHE A 31 1.93 12.10 3.21
N GLY A 32 0.81 11.38 3.09
CA GLY A 32 -0.01 10.97 4.23
C GLY A 32 0.74 10.04 5.18
N LEU A 33 1.46 9.06 4.64
CA LEU A 33 2.26 8.14 5.45
C LEU A 33 3.38 8.87 6.20
N TYR A 34 4.10 9.79 5.56
CA TYR A 34 5.12 10.55 6.24
C TYR A 34 4.54 11.48 7.29
N GLN A 35 3.53 12.30 6.94
CA GLN A 35 3.02 13.35 7.81
C GLN A 35 2.16 12.85 8.97
N VAL A 36 1.56 11.67 8.83
CA VAL A 36 0.60 11.16 9.81
C VAL A 36 1.10 9.87 10.47
N HIS A 37 1.43 8.84 9.69
CA HIS A 37 1.70 7.50 10.23
C HIS A 37 3.09 7.37 10.86
N SER A 38 4.12 7.98 10.25
CA SER A 38 5.52 7.81 10.72
C SER A 38 5.74 8.20 12.18
N PHE A 39 4.90 9.06 12.73
CA PHE A 39 5.09 9.62 14.06
C PHE A 39 3.94 9.30 15.04
N SER A 40 2.77 8.90 14.55
CA SER A 40 1.58 8.68 15.39
C SER A 40 1.61 7.35 16.17
N GLY A 41 2.53 6.43 15.83
CA GLY A 41 2.55 5.09 16.39
C GLY A 41 1.34 4.22 16.00
N VAL A 42 0.52 4.70 15.04
CA VAL A 42 -0.51 3.92 14.38
C VAL A 42 0.17 3.16 13.24
N THR A 43 0.09 1.84 13.26
CA THR A 43 0.69 0.98 12.24
C THR A 43 -0.38 0.49 11.28
N GLU A 44 0.03 0.23 10.05
CA GLU A 44 -0.79 -0.51 9.10
C GLU A 44 -0.62 -2.02 9.32
N GLY A 45 -1.57 -2.80 8.85
CA GLY A 45 -1.45 -4.26 8.81
C GLY A 45 -0.53 -4.75 7.68
N GLY A 46 -0.95 -5.80 7.02
CA GLY A 46 -0.39 -6.26 5.75
C GLY A 46 1.09 -6.67 5.79
N VAL A 47 1.79 -6.43 4.69
CA VAL A 47 3.21 -6.80 4.55
C VAL A 47 4.08 -5.99 5.50
N LEU A 48 3.80 -4.70 5.70
CA LEU A 48 4.57 -3.85 6.61
C LEU A 48 4.45 -4.36 8.06
N GLY A 49 3.23 -4.58 8.54
CA GLY A 49 3.00 -5.15 9.87
C GLY A 49 3.66 -6.52 10.04
N MET A 50 3.62 -7.36 9.01
CA MET A 50 4.30 -8.67 9.03
C MET A 50 5.83 -8.53 9.13
N THR A 51 6.45 -7.53 8.50
CA THR A 51 7.90 -7.32 8.63
C THR A 51 8.30 -6.95 10.06
N LEU A 52 7.51 -6.12 10.73
CA LEU A 52 7.73 -5.75 12.13
C LEU A 52 7.55 -6.94 13.06
N LEU A 53 6.58 -7.80 12.79
CA LEU A 53 6.34 -9.04 13.52
C LEU A 53 7.52 -10.02 13.36
N LEU A 54 8.05 -10.19 12.16
CA LEU A 54 9.23 -11.00 11.90
C LEU A 54 10.48 -10.43 12.59
N GLN A 55 10.61 -9.12 12.68
CA GLN A 55 11.65 -8.48 13.44
C GLN A 55 11.52 -8.79 14.93
N HIS A 56 10.32 -8.67 15.48
CA HIS A 56 10.07 -8.90 16.89
C HIS A 56 10.32 -10.36 17.31
N TRP A 57 9.84 -11.33 16.53
CA TRP A 57 9.92 -12.75 16.89
C TRP A 57 11.24 -13.43 16.50
N PHE A 58 11.77 -13.06 15.33
CA PHE A 58 12.93 -13.75 14.74
C PHE A 58 14.15 -12.85 14.57
N ASN A 59 14.06 -11.59 14.98
CA ASN A 59 15.13 -10.59 14.81
C ASN A 59 15.58 -10.41 13.35
N ILE A 60 14.67 -10.68 12.38
CA ILE A 60 14.94 -10.48 10.96
C ILE A 60 14.73 -9.00 10.62
N SER A 61 15.73 -8.40 9.98
CA SER A 61 15.62 -6.99 9.55
C SER A 61 14.39 -6.76 8.66
N PRO A 62 13.56 -5.74 8.97
CA PRO A 62 12.41 -5.36 8.13
C PRO A 62 12.79 -5.01 6.69
N ALA A 63 14.01 -4.54 6.47
CA ALA A 63 14.51 -4.28 5.12
C ALA A 63 14.63 -5.57 4.30
N ILE A 64 15.12 -6.66 4.90
CA ILE A 64 15.26 -7.95 4.23
C ILE A 64 13.90 -8.61 4.07
N SER A 65 13.13 -8.74 5.16
CA SER A 65 11.81 -9.37 5.11
C SER A 65 10.85 -8.60 4.19
N GLY A 66 10.86 -7.27 4.23
CA GLY A 66 10.06 -6.42 3.36
C GLY A 66 10.44 -6.57 1.89
N PHE A 67 11.74 -6.59 1.57
CA PHE A 67 12.19 -6.83 0.20
C PHE A 67 11.72 -8.17 -0.34
N VAL A 68 11.89 -9.25 0.44
CA VAL A 68 11.50 -10.61 0.04
C VAL A 68 9.98 -10.70 -0.14
N MET A 69 9.21 -10.23 0.86
CA MET A 69 7.76 -10.31 0.82
C MET A 69 7.16 -9.47 -0.31
N ASN A 70 7.61 -8.22 -0.47
CA ASN A 70 7.17 -7.37 -1.59
C ASN A 70 7.51 -8.00 -2.94
N SER A 71 8.71 -8.58 -3.09
CA SER A 71 9.11 -9.27 -4.31
C SER A 71 8.17 -10.45 -4.63
N ILE A 72 7.80 -11.26 -3.64
CA ILE A 72 6.85 -12.37 -3.81
C ILE A 72 5.48 -11.84 -4.22
N CYS A 73 5.00 -10.78 -3.56
CA CYS A 73 3.70 -10.17 -3.86
C CYS A 73 3.65 -9.62 -5.30
N TYR A 74 4.68 -8.89 -5.73
CA TYR A 74 4.74 -8.35 -7.11
C TYR A 74 4.90 -9.45 -8.16
N LEU A 75 5.71 -10.48 -7.91
CA LEU A 75 5.85 -11.61 -8.83
C LEU A 75 4.54 -12.39 -8.96
N SER A 76 3.81 -12.59 -7.87
CA SER A 76 2.48 -13.20 -7.87
C SER A 76 1.47 -12.33 -8.63
N GLY A 77 1.50 -11.03 -8.36
CA GLY A 77 0.69 -10.03 -9.07
C GLY A 77 0.98 -10.02 -10.57
N TRP A 78 2.24 -10.08 -10.97
CA TRP A 78 2.60 -10.16 -12.39
C TRP A 78 1.99 -11.38 -13.08
N LYS A 79 2.08 -12.55 -12.46
CA LYS A 79 1.50 -13.79 -13.03
C LYS A 79 -0.03 -13.74 -13.13
N LEU A 80 -0.69 -13.15 -12.13
CA LEU A 80 -2.15 -13.13 -12.03
C LEU A 80 -2.79 -11.95 -12.76
N LEU A 81 -2.21 -10.76 -12.67
CA LEU A 81 -2.79 -9.50 -13.14
C LEU A 81 -2.21 -9.07 -14.50
N GLY A 82 -1.04 -9.59 -14.86
CA GLY A 82 -0.43 -9.37 -16.16
C GLY A 82 0.61 -8.24 -16.18
N ARG A 83 1.04 -7.90 -17.41
CA ARG A 83 2.17 -6.99 -17.64
C ARG A 83 1.86 -5.53 -17.34
N GLU A 84 0.66 -5.08 -17.66
CA GLU A 84 0.22 -3.69 -17.40
C GLU A 84 0.26 -3.37 -15.91
N PHE A 85 -0.21 -4.31 -15.08
CA PHE A 85 -0.09 -4.23 -13.63
C PHE A 85 1.35 -3.97 -13.20
N MET A 86 2.32 -4.74 -13.74
CA MET A 86 3.72 -4.61 -13.34
C MET A 86 4.29 -3.23 -13.68
N VAL A 87 3.94 -2.67 -14.85
CA VAL A 87 4.42 -1.34 -15.26
C VAL A 87 3.84 -0.23 -14.37
N TYR A 88 2.52 -0.24 -14.15
CA TYR A 88 1.89 0.76 -13.28
C TYR A 88 2.36 0.64 -11.83
N SER A 89 2.56 -0.59 -11.34
CA SER A 89 3.09 -0.83 -10.00
C SER A 89 4.52 -0.33 -9.84
N LEU A 90 5.39 -0.57 -10.82
CA LEU A 90 6.76 -0.05 -10.81
C LEU A 90 6.78 1.48 -10.78
N ILE A 91 5.96 2.13 -11.60
CA ILE A 91 5.83 3.59 -11.63
C ILE A 91 5.30 4.11 -10.28
N SER A 92 4.27 3.45 -9.71
CA SER A 92 3.71 3.82 -8.41
C SER A 92 4.73 3.67 -7.28
N THR A 93 5.46 2.56 -7.25
CA THR A 93 6.47 2.29 -6.20
C THR A 93 7.64 3.28 -6.28
N LEU A 94 8.12 3.58 -7.49
CA LEU A 94 9.15 4.60 -7.68
C LEU A 94 8.64 6.00 -7.32
N GLY A 95 7.40 6.33 -7.72
CA GLY A 95 6.73 7.58 -7.35
C GLY A 95 6.56 7.72 -5.84
N PHE A 96 6.13 6.64 -5.17
CA PHE A 96 6.02 6.58 -3.72
C PHE A 96 7.37 6.81 -3.03
N SER A 97 8.37 6.00 -3.39
CA SER A 97 9.70 6.06 -2.75
C SER A 97 10.38 7.41 -2.96
N GLY A 98 10.29 7.97 -4.18
CA GLY A 98 10.86 9.28 -4.49
C GLY A 98 10.16 10.41 -3.73
N SER A 99 8.83 10.38 -3.68
CA SER A 99 8.02 11.38 -2.95
C SER A 99 8.23 11.27 -1.44
N TYR A 100 8.25 10.05 -0.90
CA TYR A 100 8.50 9.83 0.52
C TYR A 100 9.87 10.38 0.93
N ARG A 101 10.92 10.06 0.15
CA ARG A 101 12.26 10.59 0.37
C ARG A 101 12.35 12.12 0.26
N PHE A 102 11.54 12.70 -0.62
CA PHE A 102 11.41 14.15 -0.72
C PHE A 102 10.78 14.76 0.53
N PHE A 103 9.66 14.18 1.01
CA PHE A 103 8.97 14.68 2.20
C PHE A 103 9.77 14.49 3.49
N GLU A 104 10.60 13.46 3.61
CA GLU A 104 11.51 13.25 4.75
C GLU A 104 12.49 14.41 4.99
N GLN A 105 12.69 15.29 4.01
CA GLN A 105 13.58 16.46 4.14
C GLN A 105 12.91 17.63 4.87
N PHE A 106 11.62 17.57 5.09
CA PHE A 106 10.84 18.63 5.72
C PHE A 106 10.35 18.20 7.09
N GLU A 107 10.22 19.18 7.98
CA GLU A 107 9.61 18.92 9.29
C GLU A 107 8.11 18.57 9.15
N PRO A 108 7.56 17.80 10.08
CA PRO A 108 6.15 17.48 10.09
C PRO A 108 5.28 18.74 10.18
N LEU A 109 4.29 18.84 9.28
CA LEU A 109 3.37 19.98 9.23
C LEU A 109 2.37 19.99 10.39
N TRP A 110 2.06 18.80 10.94
CA TRP A 110 1.03 18.65 11.97
C TRP A 110 1.55 17.86 13.19
N PRO A 111 2.50 18.41 13.97
CA PRO A 111 3.05 17.70 15.13
C PRO A 111 1.99 17.38 16.18
N GLN A 112 0.89 18.14 16.25
CA GLN A 112 -0.23 17.88 17.18
C GLN A 112 -0.95 16.55 16.92
N LEU A 113 -0.88 16.02 15.69
CA LEU A 113 -1.48 14.71 15.36
C LEU A 113 -0.82 13.55 16.11
N TYR A 114 0.41 13.72 16.59
CA TYR A 114 1.13 12.69 17.34
C TYR A 114 0.50 12.44 18.73
N GLU A 115 -0.10 13.47 19.30
CA GLU A 115 -0.80 13.39 20.58
C GLU A 115 -2.26 12.96 20.42
N MET A 116 -2.77 12.91 19.17
CA MET A 116 -4.17 12.61 18.85
C MET A 116 -4.29 11.35 17.97
N PRO A 117 -4.02 10.13 18.48
CA PRO A 117 -3.94 8.92 17.67
C PRO A 117 -5.25 8.57 16.95
N LEU A 118 -6.41 8.93 17.51
CA LEU A 118 -7.69 8.75 16.84
C LEU A 118 -7.81 9.63 15.59
N LEU A 119 -7.41 10.89 15.69
CA LEU A 119 -7.45 11.81 14.56
C LEU A 119 -6.40 11.39 13.50
N ALA A 120 -5.22 10.98 13.95
CA ALA A 120 -4.18 10.44 13.07
C ALA A 120 -4.67 9.20 12.32
N ALA A 121 -5.40 8.28 12.98
CA ALA A 121 -5.97 7.10 12.35
C ALA A 121 -6.98 7.47 11.24
N ILE A 122 -7.86 8.43 11.49
CA ILE A 122 -8.88 8.86 10.51
C ILE A 122 -8.23 9.59 9.33
N VAL A 123 -7.36 10.57 9.61
CA VAL A 123 -6.68 11.35 8.56
C VAL A 123 -5.76 10.44 7.74
N GLY A 124 -4.98 9.57 8.41
CA GLY A 124 -4.14 8.58 7.76
C GLY A 124 -4.93 7.65 6.85
N ALA A 125 -6.07 7.13 7.33
CA ALA A 125 -6.95 6.27 6.53
C ALA A 125 -7.45 6.96 5.24
N VAL A 126 -7.71 8.25 5.27
CA VAL A 126 -8.11 9.02 4.08
C VAL A 126 -6.97 9.11 3.07
N PHE A 127 -5.75 9.44 3.53
CA PHE A 127 -4.58 9.51 2.65
C PHE A 127 -4.26 8.14 2.04
N VAL A 128 -4.23 7.09 2.85
CA VAL A 128 -3.98 5.72 2.40
C VAL A 128 -5.06 5.25 1.46
N GLY A 129 -6.33 5.38 1.87
CA GLY A 129 -7.47 4.91 1.09
C GLY A 129 -7.59 5.59 -0.28
N ILE A 130 -7.36 6.90 -0.37
CA ILE A 130 -7.39 7.63 -1.64
C ILE A 130 -6.14 7.32 -2.47
N GLY A 131 -4.95 7.39 -1.87
CA GLY A 131 -3.69 7.18 -2.57
C GLY A 131 -3.57 5.77 -3.13
N ALA A 132 -3.71 4.74 -2.29
CA ALA A 132 -3.71 3.35 -2.73
C ALA A 132 -4.90 3.04 -3.65
N GLY A 133 -6.11 3.53 -3.30
CA GLY A 133 -7.32 3.27 -4.08
C GLY A 133 -7.25 3.80 -5.53
N LEU A 134 -6.67 4.96 -5.76
CA LEU A 134 -6.46 5.49 -7.12
C LEU A 134 -5.43 4.67 -7.89
N CYS A 135 -4.34 4.21 -7.25
CA CYS A 135 -3.37 3.31 -7.86
C CYS A 135 -4.01 1.96 -8.25
N VAL A 136 -4.75 1.35 -7.31
CA VAL A 136 -5.44 0.07 -7.54
C VAL A 136 -6.48 0.19 -8.65
N ARG A 137 -7.20 1.32 -8.71
CA ARG A 137 -8.20 1.59 -9.75
C ARG A 137 -7.63 1.56 -11.16
N ILE A 138 -6.42 2.06 -11.36
CA ILE A 138 -5.73 2.03 -12.67
C ILE A 138 -5.00 0.71 -12.93
N GLY A 139 -5.06 -0.24 -12.02
CA GLY A 139 -4.43 -1.55 -12.14
C GLY A 139 -2.96 -1.58 -11.68
N GLY A 140 -2.52 -0.60 -10.90
CA GLY A 140 -1.20 -0.56 -10.27
C GLY A 140 -1.26 -0.81 -8.77
N ALA A 141 -0.11 -1.06 -8.15
CA ALA A 141 0.04 -1.26 -6.71
C ALA A 141 1.25 -0.45 -6.21
N PRO A 142 1.08 0.52 -5.30
CA PRO A 142 2.19 1.26 -4.74
C PRO A 142 3.01 0.44 -3.73
N SER A 143 2.43 -0.61 -3.15
CA SER A 143 3.07 -1.49 -2.18
C SER A 143 2.80 -2.98 -2.46
N GLY A 144 3.51 -3.85 -1.76
CA GLY A 144 3.28 -5.30 -1.83
C GLY A 144 1.93 -5.72 -1.28
N ASP A 145 1.40 -5.00 -0.29
CA ASP A 145 0.06 -5.23 0.27
C ASP A 145 -1.01 -5.07 -0.78
N ASP A 146 -0.91 -3.99 -1.57
CA ASP A 146 -1.83 -3.70 -2.65
C ASP A 146 -1.74 -4.78 -3.74
N ALA A 147 -0.52 -5.21 -4.09
CA ALA A 147 -0.29 -6.28 -5.05
C ALA A 147 -0.89 -7.60 -4.58
N LEU A 148 -0.74 -7.92 -3.29
CA LEU A 148 -1.30 -9.11 -2.66
C LEU A 148 -2.83 -9.05 -2.66
N ALA A 149 -3.40 -7.95 -2.19
CA ALA A 149 -4.84 -7.74 -2.12
C ALA A 149 -5.51 -7.83 -3.49
N MET A 150 -4.91 -7.19 -4.52
CA MET A 150 -5.39 -7.27 -5.91
C MET A 150 -5.32 -8.71 -6.44
N SER A 151 -4.24 -9.42 -6.15
CA SER A 151 -4.03 -10.80 -6.61
C SER A 151 -5.04 -11.76 -5.99
N ILE A 152 -5.23 -11.70 -4.67
CA ILE A 152 -6.20 -12.53 -3.95
C ILE A 152 -7.62 -12.17 -4.37
N SER A 153 -7.97 -10.89 -4.43
CA SER A 153 -9.29 -10.41 -4.86
C SER A 153 -9.68 -10.97 -6.23
N LYS A 154 -8.73 -10.99 -7.19
CA LYS A 154 -8.94 -11.58 -8.50
C LYS A 154 -9.10 -13.09 -8.44
N LEU A 155 -8.33 -13.77 -7.60
CA LEU A 155 -8.35 -15.23 -7.48
C LEU A 155 -9.65 -15.75 -6.88
N ILE A 156 -10.12 -15.10 -5.80
CA ILE A 156 -11.33 -15.52 -5.06
C ILE A 156 -12.62 -14.82 -5.53
N HIS A 157 -12.51 -13.89 -6.50
CA HIS A 157 -13.62 -13.10 -7.05
C HIS A 157 -14.40 -12.32 -5.95
N LYS A 158 -13.70 -11.82 -4.95
CA LYS A 158 -14.25 -10.98 -3.87
C LYS A 158 -13.77 -9.55 -4.01
N GLU A 159 -14.55 -8.63 -3.45
CA GLU A 159 -14.18 -7.21 -3.41
C GLU A 159 -12.91 -6.99 -2.60
N ILE A 160 -12.04 -6.13 -3.08
CA ILE A 160 -10.69 -5.93 -2.55
C ILE A 160 -10.68 -5.49 -1.08
N GLN A 161 -11.67 -4.73 -0.65
CA GLN A 161 -11.78 -4.25 0.73
C GLN A 161 -11.87 -5.39 1.76
N TRP A 162 -12.50 -6.50 1.39
CA TRP A 162 -12.59 -7.67 2.26
C TRP A 162 -11.27 -8.43 2.35
N VAL A 163 -10.48 -8.37 1.27
CA VAL A 163 -9.15 -8.98 1.24
C VAL A 163 -8.21 -8.17 2.13
N TYR A 164 -8.19 -6.84 2.00
CA TYR A 164 -7.41 -5.97 2.88
C TYR A 164 -7.79 -6.23 4.35
N LEU A 165 -9.08 -6.16 4.66
CA LEU A 165 -9.54 -6.37 6.03
C LEU A 165 -9.08 -7.72 6.58
N PHE A 166 -9.14 -8.79 5.79
CA PHE A 166 -8.72 -10.12 6.21
C PHE A 166 -7.21 -10.20 6.44
N THR A 167 -6.40 -9.75 5.48
CA THR A 167 -4.93 -9.79 5.59
C THR A 167 -4.43 -8.95 6.75
N ASP A 168 -5.00 -7.76 6.92
CA ASP A 168 -4.62 -6.86 7.99
C ASP A 168 -5.06 -7.37 9.37
N LEU A 169 -6.26 -7.93 9.48
CA LEU A 169 -6.74 -8.55 10.73
C LEU A 169 -5.86 -9.72 11.16
N VAL A 170 -5.39 -10.54 10.22
CA VAL A 170 -4.46 -11.64 10.55
C VAL A 170 -3.16 -11.07 11.13
N VAL A 171 -2.58 -10.08 10.49
CA VAL A 171 -1.32 -9.46 10.95
C VAL A 171 -1.51 -8.72 12.26
N LEU A 172 -2.55 -7.90 12.39
CA LEU A 172 -2.86 -7.18 13.63
C LEU A 172 -3.14 -8.15 14.78
N GLY A 173 -3.87 -9.25 14.52
CA GLY A 173 -4.13 -10.29 15.52
C GLY A 173 -2.85 -10.93 16.05
N LEU A 174 -1.89 -11.21 15.17
CA LEU A 174 -0.56 -11.70 15.58
C LEU A 174 0.26 -10.63 16.32
N SER A 175 0.06 -9.36 15.97
CA SER A 175 0.76 -8.21 16.57
C SER A 175 0.29 -7.87 18.00
N VAL A 176 -0.82 -8.48 18.47
CA VAL A 176 -1.25 -8.38 19.91
C VAL A 176 -0.13 -8.80 20.86
N SER A 177 0.79 -9.65 20.41
CA SER A 177 1.89 -10.15 21.23
C SER A 177 2.91 -9.06 21.64
N TYR A 178 2.98 -7.93 20.90
CA TYR A 178 3.98 -6.88 21.16
C TYR A 178 3.46 -5.46 21.04
N ILE A 179 2.27 -5.25 20.46
CA ILE A 179 1.66 -3.93 20.34
C ILE A 179 0.59 -3.73 21.41
N PRO A 180 0.57 -2.60 22.13
CA PRO A 180 -0.49 -2.29 23.10
C PRO A 180 -1.88 -2.29 22.43
N LEU A 181 -2.87 -2.90 23.08
CA LEU A 181 -4.26 -3.01 22.58
C LEU A 181 -4.86 -1.68 22.13
N GLN A 182 -4.54 -0.59 22.84
CA GLN A 182 -5.04 0.73 22.48
C GLN A 182 -4.54 1.18 21.10
N ARG A 183 -3.26 0.99 20.78
CA ARG A 183 -2.69 1.29 19.46
C ARG A 183 -3.24 0.38 18.39
N LEU A 184 -3.45 -0.88 18.72
CA LEU A 184 -4.06 -1.86 17.83
C LEU A 184 -5.49 -1.43 17.41
N GLY A 185 -6.27 -0.87 18.35
CA GLY A 185 -7.60 -0.32 18.06
C GLY A 185 -7.57 0.82 17.04
N TYR A 186 -6.61 1.72 17.13
CA TYR A 186 -6.44 2.81 16.16
C TYR A 186 -5.97 2.29 14.80
N SER A 187 -5.05 1.31 14.78
CA SER A 187 -4.61 0.64 13.55
C SER A 187 -5.76 -0.08 12.85
N LEU A 188 -6.60 -0.79 13.60
CA LEU A 188 -7.79 -1.43 13.08
C LEU A 188 -8.77 -0.42 12.46
N LEU A 189 -8.98 0.71 13.12
CA LEU A 189 -9.82 1.79 12.58
C LEU A 189 -9.26 2.30 11.24
N THR A 190 -7.94 2.55 11.17
CA THR A 190 -7.27 2.97 9.92
C THR A 190 -7.50 1.96 8.81
N VAL A 191 -7.25 0.68 9.06
CA VAL A 191 -7.41 -0.41 8.09
C VAL A 191 -8.85 -0.52 7.58
N VAL A 192 -9.83 -0.48 8.48
CA VAL A 192 -11.25 -0.55 8.10
C VAL A 192 -11.65 0.63 7.22
N LEU A 193 -11.28 1.85 7.61
CA LEU A 193 -11.64 3.05 6.87
C LEU A 193 -10.92 3.13 5.52
N SER A 194 -9.60 2.92 5.48
CA SER A 194 -8.83 2.95 4.24
C SER A 194 -9.29 1.88 3.25
N GLY A 195 -9.51 0.65 3.73
CA GLY A 195 -10.00 -0.45 2.91
C GLY A 195 -11.38 -0.16 2.29
N GLN A 196 -12.31 0.47 3.03
CA GLN A 196 -13.62 0.89 2.49
C GLN A 196 -13.45 1.97 1.40
N ILE A 197 -12.56 2.95 1.62
CA ILE A 197 -12.29 3.99 0.61
C ILE A 197 -11.72 3.36 -0.66
N VAL A 198 -10.74 2.44 -0.54
CA VAL A 198 -10.18 1.71 -1.69
C VAL A 198 -11.28 0.93 -2.42
N GLY A 199 -12.14 0.22 -1.68
CA GLY A 199 -13.24 -0.55 -2.27
C GLY A 199 -14.22 0.32 -3.07
N VAL A 200 -14.59 1.49 -2.53
CA VAL A 200 -15.49 2.44 -3.22
C VAL A 200 -14.83 3.00 -4.50
N LEU A 201 -13.53 3.36 -4.42
CA LEU A 201 -12.81 3.89 -5.58
C LEU A 201 -12.62 2.84 -6.68
N GLN A 202 -12.41 1.58 -6.32
CA GLN A 202 -12.25 0.50 -7.28
C GLN A 202 -13.55 0.13 -8.00
N ARG A 203 -14.70 0.16 -7.31
CA ARG A 203 -16.02 -0.13 -7.92
C ARG A 203 -16.37 0.83 -9.05
N LYS A 204 -15.93 2.09 -8.97
CA LYS A 204 -16.13 3.10 -10.01
C LYS A 204 -15.12 2.91 -11.16
N LYS A 205 -15.09 1.74 -11.81
CA LYS A 205 -14.31 1.55 -13.04
C LYS A 205 -14.79 2.53 -14.11
N CYS A 206 -13.85 3.27 -14.68
CA CYS A 206 -14.06 4.08 -15.89
C CYS A 206 -14.20 3.20 -17.11
#